data_0a7df1e4ce9d06660d850de7ab199874
#
_entry.id   0a7df1e4ce9d06660d850de7ab199874
#
_cell.length_a   1.000
_cell.length_b   1.000
_cell.length_c   1.000
_cell.angle_alpha   90.00
_cell.angle_beta   90.00
_cell.angle_gamma   90.00
#
_symmetry.space_group_name_H-M   'P 1'
#
loop_
_entity.id
_entity.type
_entity.pdbx_description
1 polymer ?
#
loop_
_entity_poly.entity_id
_entity_poly.type
_entity_poly.pdbx_seq_one_letter_code
_entity_poly.pdbx_strand_id
1 'polypeptide(L)'
;MRHRFGALAAALLGLCVSNSAQADEGGVSFWVPGFFGSLAATPQQPGFSYANIYYHTSVSAGGNVAFARQVTAGRLTTNFNGNVNANLDASADLYMGIPQYVFATPVLGGQAAIAAAVPYGRSRASVDATLTGSLGPLGFTVSGSREDAITGWGDIAPMFTLRWNQGVHNFMTYLTGNLTTGRYDPSRLANLGIGHNAIDAGGAYTYFDPQKGHEFSATLGFTYNFENVHTDYQNGIDMHLDWGASQFLSKQLQVGLVGYLYNQLSCDSGSGDRVGCFKSRVAGIGPQIGYIIPISNDYQGYINLKGYKEFAAENRPDGWNVWLTFAIAPAEKRPPAAARPMITK
;
A
#
# COMPACT_ATOMS: atom_id res chain seq x y z
N MET A 1 -34.02 -36.97 -11.45
CA MET A 1 -33.54 -35.79 -12.21
C MET A 1 -33.01 -34.66 -11.35
N ARG A 2 -33.59 -34.37 -10.17
CA ARG A 2 -33.12 -33.27 -9.28
C ARG A 2 -31.66 -33.40 -8.80
N HIS A 3 -31.12 -34.60 -8.55
CA HIS A 3 -29.75 -34.81 -8.07
C HIS A 3 -28.65 -34.60 -9.15
N ARG A 4 -29.00 -34.74 -10.44
CA ARG A 4 -28.03 -34.52 -11.53
C ARG A 4 -27.81 -33.04 -11.87
N PHE A 5 -28.82 -32.20 -11.68
CA PHE A 5 -28.72 -30.74 -11.86
C PHE A 5 -27.90 -30.08 -10.74
N GLY A 6 -28.08 -30.54 -9.50
CA GLY A 6 -27.25 -30.05 -8.38
C GLY A 6 -25.74 -30.36 -8.54
N ALA A 7 -25.42 -31.55 -9.08
CA ALA A 7 -24.04 -31.93 -9.35
C ALA A 7 -23.41 -31.14 -10.51
N LEU A 8 -24.18 -30.77 -11.55
CA LEU A 8 -23.70 -29.96 -12.67
C LEU A 8 -23.51 -28.50 -12.25
N ALA A 9 -24.40 -27.97 -11.42
CA ALA A 9 -24.30 -26.62 -10.87
C ALA A 9 -23.16 -26.50 -9.88
N ALA A 10 -22.92 -27.50 -9.02
CA ALA A 10 -21.79 -27.58 -8.12
C ALA A 10 -20.45 -27.75 -8.89
N ALA A 11 -20.44 -28.50 -10.00
CA ALA A 11 -19.27 -28.63 -10.88
C ALA A 11 -18.98 -27.34 -11.65
N LEU A 12 -20.00 -26.59 -12.07
CA LEU A 12 -19.83 -25.27 -12.69
C LEU A 12 -19.32 -24.22 -11.70
N LEU A 13 -19.80 -24.22 -10.45
CA LEU A 13 -19.25 -23.39 -9.39
C LEU A 13 -17.84 -23.83 -8.98
N GLY A 14 -17.57 -25.13 -8.92
CA GLY A 14 -16.26 -25.70 -8.65
C GLY A 14 -15.24 -25.36 -9.73
N LEU A 15 -15.65 -25.27 -11.00
CA LEU A 15 -14.81 -24.82 -12.12
C LEU A 15 -14.56 -23.29 -12.11
N CYS A 16 -15.47 -22.51 -11.52
CA CYS A 16 -15.27 -21.07 -11.32
C CYS A 16 -14.27 -20.75 -10.19
N VAL A 17 -13.89 -21.72 -9.37
CA VAL A 17 -13.07 -21.51 -8.17
C VAL A 17 -11.60 -21.96 -8.36
N SER A 18 -11.29 -22.59 -9.48
CA SER A 18 -9.92 -23.08 -9.75
C SER A 18 -9.24 -22.26 -10.84
N ASN A 19 -8.34 -21.41 -10.47
CA ASN A 19 -7.39 -20.55 -11.17
C ASN A 19 -7.77 -19.07 -11.19
N SER A 20 -7.13 -18.36 -10.30
CA SER A 20 -7.18 -16.93 -10.17
C SER A 20 -6.31 -16.26 -11.21
N ALA A 21 -6.89 -15.52 -12.13
CA ALA A 21 -6.21 -14.45 -12.81
C ALA A 21 -6.86 -13.12 -12.36
N GLN A 22 -6.08 -12.10 -12.20
CA GLN A 22 -6.44 -10.91 -11.45
C GLN A 22 -6.04 -9.67 -12.23
N ALA A 23 -6.90 -8.69 -12.29
CA ALA A 23 -6.50 -7.32 -12.55
C ALA A 23 -5.80 -6.81 -11.28
N ASP A 24 -4.61 -6.25 -11.39
CA ASP A 24 -3.66 -6.06 -10.28
C ASP A 24 -3.70 -7.28 -9.36
N GLU A 25 -2.84 -8.25 -9.53
CA GLU A 25 -2.92 -9.55 -8.88
C GLU A 25 -3.46 -9.48 -7.44
N GLY A 26 -4.78 -9.55 -7.30
CA GLY A 26 -5.45 -9.36 -6.02
C GLY A 26 -5.97 -7.96 -5.73
N GLY A 27 -5.83 -6.97 -6.62
CA GLY A 27 -6.16 -5.56 -6.36
C GLY A 27 -5.20 -4.93 -5.35
N VAL A 28 -4.00 -5.49 -5.19
CA VAL A 28 -2.95 -5.00 -4.31
C VAL A 28 -1.72 -4.73 -5.17
N SER A 29 -1.41 -3.45 -5.37
CA SER A 29 -0.16 -3.02 -5.99
C SER A 29 1.02 -3.17 -5.02
N PHE A 30 2.25 -3.13 -5.55
CA PHE A 30 3.46 -3.03 -4.72
C PHE A 30 3.39 -1.81 -3.80
N TRP A 31 3.05 -0.64 -4.35
CA TRP A 31 2.90 0.55 -3.53
C TRP A 31 1.65 0.47 -2.67
N VAL A 32 1.81 0.66 -1.36
CA VAL A 32 0.70 0.80 -0.43
C VAL A 32 0.38 2.29 -0.27
N PRO A 33 -0.72 2.80 -0.88
CA PRO A 33 -1.04 4.23 -0.86
C PRO A 33 -1.13 4.78 0.57
N GLY A 34 -0.52 5.95 0.78
CA GLY A 34 -0.42 6.54 2.10
C GLY A 34 0.82 6.12 2.90
N PHE A 35 1.77 5.38 2.31
CA PHE A 35 3.02 5.00 2.98
C PHE A 35 3.80 6.24 3.40
N PHE A 36 4.02 7.18 2.50
CA PHE A 36 4.54 8.50 2.86
C PHE A 36 3.44 9.40 3.45
N GLY A 37 3.79 10.56 3.90
CA GLY A 37 2.90 11.55 4.49
C GLY A 37 3.71 12.78 4.89
N SER A 38 3.33 13.43 5.97
CA SER A 38 4.05 14.59 6.50
C SER A 38 5.51 14.28 6.82
N LEU A 39 6.38 15.27 6.63
CA LEU A 39 7.83 15.24 6.90
C LEU A 39 8.62 14.28 5.99
N ALA A 40 8.08 13.82 4.87
CA ALA A 40 8.67 12.79 4.02
C ALA A 40 10.10 13.10 3.57
N ALA A 41 10.39 14.35 3.20
CA ALA A 41 11.70 14.77 2.70
C ALA A 41 12.55 15.51 3.73
N THR A 42 12.10 15.62 4.99
CA THR A 42 12.88 16.34 6.02
C THR A 42 14.24 15.67 6.29
N PRO A 43 15.29 16.45 6.63
CA PRO A 43 16.59 15.92 7.00
C PRO A 43 16.50 14.96 8.18
N GLN A 44 17.37 13.98 8.20
CA GLN A 44 17.49 12.99 9.27
C GLN A 44 18.85 13.11 9.94
N GLN A 45 18.98 12.66 11.18
CA GLN A 45 20.27 12.60 11.84
C GLN A 45 21.03 11.35 11.41
N PRO A 46 22.37 11.44 11.13
CA PRO A 46 23.17 10.27 10.81
C PRO A 46 23.15 9.22 11.92
N GLY A 47 23.10 7.96 11.52
CA GLY A 47 23.13 6.82 12.41
C GLY A 47 21.99 5.84 12.13
N PHE A 48 21.83 4.89 13.05
CA PHE A 48 20.79 3.87 12.95
C PHE A 48 19.47 4.39 13.50
N SER A 49 18.40 4.12 12.79
CA SER A 49 17.01 4.36 13.22
C SER A 49 16.15 3.13 12.95
N TYR A 50 15.05 3.03 13.64
CA TYR A 50 14.09 1.95 13.47
C TYR A 50 12.67 2.49 13.56
N ALA A 51 11.83 2.10 12.62
CA ALA A 51 10.39 2.34 12.70
C ALA A 51 9.63 1.02 12.74
N ASN A 52 8.53 1.00 13.46
CA ASN A 52 7.51 -0.03 13.39
C ASN A 52 6.19 0.62 12.99
N ILE A 53 5.58 0.12 11.94
CA ILE A 53 4.31 0.61 11.42
C ILE A 53 3.29 -0.51 11.54
N TYR A 54 2.21 -0.27 12.27
CA TYR A 54 0.99 -1.06 12.17
C TYR A 54 0.10 -0.45 11.10
N TYR A 55 -0.29 -1.27 10.14
CA TYR A 55 -1.22 -0.92 9.06
C TYR A 55 -2.43 -1.84 9.10
N HIS A 56 -3.62 -1.24 9.11
CA HIS A 56 -4.88 -1.96 8.95
C HIS A 56 -5.64 -1.39 7.76
N THR A 57 -6.20 -2.26 6.95
CA THR A 57 -7.11 -1.89 5.85
C THR A 57 -8.32 -2.80 5.81
N SER A 58 -9.46 -2.22 5.44
CA SER A 58 -10.70 -2.93 5.18
C SER A 58 -11.36 -2.32 3.95
N VAL A 59 -11.50 -3.13 2.91
CA VAL A 59 -11.99 -2.70 1.60
C VAL A 59 -13.04 -3.67 1.09
N SER A 60 -13.95 -3.16 0.26
CA SER A 60 -14.95 -3.97 -0.42
C SER A 60 -15.10 -3.55 -1.88
N ALA A 61 -15.59 -4.47 -2.69
CA ALA A 61 -15.94 -4.22 -4.08
C ALA A 61 -17.16 -5.04 -4.47
N GLY A 62 -18.08 -4.44 -5.21
CA GLY A 62 -19.25 -5.11 -5.77
C GLY A 62 -19.29 -5.04 -7.29
N GLY A 63 -20.17 -5.80 -7.90
CA GLY A 63 -20.49 -5.72 -9.33
C GLY A 63 -19.30 -6.10 -10.23
N ASN A 64 -18.86 -5.18 -11.07
CA ASN A 64 -17.89 -5.47 -12.13
C ASN A 64 -16.48 -5.82 -11.63
N VAL A 65 -16.03 -5.27 -10.51
CA VAL A 65 -14.69 -5.56 -9.94
C VAL A 65 -14.64 -6.98 -9.40
N ALA A 66 -15.68 -7.40 -8.69
CA ALA A 66 -15.81 -8.78 -8.21
C ALA A 66 -15.98 -9.77 -9.36
N PHE A 67 -16.68 -9.38 -10.44
CA PHE A 67 -16.84 -10.17 -11.66
C PHE A 67 -15.51 -10.35 -12.42
N ALA A 68 -14.73 -9.30 -12.61
CA ALA A 68 -13.43 -9.37 -13.27
C ALA A 68 -12.49 -10.36 -12.55
N ARG A 69 -12.51 -10.39 -11.23
CA ARG A 69 -11.79 -11.39 -10.43
C ARG A 69 -12.26 -12.84 -10.63
N GLN A 70 -13.52 -13.05 -11.00
CA GLN A 70 -14.08 -14.40 -11.18
C GLN A 70 -14.00 -14.90 -12.62
N VAL A 71 -14.10 -14.02 -13.63
CA VAL A 71 -13.99 -14.40 -15.06
C VAL A 71 -12.61 -14.92 -15.40
N THR A 72 -11.58 -14.44 -14.73
CA THR A 72 -10.23 -14.97 -14.84
C THR A 72 -10.08 -16.36 -14.22
N ALA A 73 -11.03 -16.82 -13.40
CA ALA A 73 -10.99 -18.12 -12.74
C ALA A 73 -11.68 -19.26 -13.53
N GLY A 74 -12.26 -19.04 -14.71
CA GLY A 74 -12.91 -20.09 -15.47
C GLY A 74 -13.27 -19.74 -16.91
N ARG A 75 -13.22 -20.74 -17.80
CA ARG A 75 -13.75 -20.66 -19.16
C ARG A 75 -15.28 -20.57 -19.13
N LEU A 76 -15.85 -19.38 -19.08
CA LEU A 76 -17.26 -19.20 -19.43
C LEU A 76 -17.36 -19.26 -20.96
N THR A 77 -17.82 -20.34 -21.49
CA THR A 77 -18.12 -20.49 -22.92
C THR A 77 -19.36 -19.67 -23.30
N THR A 78 -19.28 -18.99 -24.39
CA THR A 78 -20.01 -17.83 -24.92
C THR A 78 -21.51 -17.92 -25.20
N ASN A 79 -22.25 -18.93 -24.71
CA ASN A 79 -23.68 -19.07 -25.03
C ASN A 79 -24.60 -19.08 -23.81
N PHE A 80 -24.18 -18.40 -22.73
CA PHE A 80 -24.93 -18.32 -21.49
C PHE A 80 -25.55 -16.94 -21.34
N ASN A 81 -26.90 -16.88 -21.32
CA ASN A 81 -27.62 -15.68 -20.96
C ASN A 81 -27.84 -15.66 -19.45
N GLY A 82 -26.95 -15.00 -18.72
CA GLY A 82 -27.01 -14.91 -17.28
C GLY A 82 -26.36 -13.66 -16.73
N ASN A 83 -26.75 -13.32 -15.51
CA ASN A 83 -26.17 -12.22 -14.76
C ASN A 83 -25.40 -12.79 -13.56
N VAL A 84 -24.14 -12.34 -13.39
CA VAL A 84 -23.32 -12.64 -12.21
C VAL A 84 -23.29 -11.40 -11.33
N ASN A 85 -23.74 -11.54 -10.11
CA ASN A 85 -23.55 -10.53 -9.07
C ASN A 85 -22.54 -11.08 -8.07
N ALA A 86 -21.43 -10.37 -7.87
CA ALA A 86 -20.38 -10.78 -6.98
C ALA A 86 -19.98 -9.63 -6.05
N ASN A 87 -19.70 -9.95 -4.79
CA ASN A 87 -19.16 -9.03 -3.80
C ASN A 87 -17.82 -9.58 -3.30
N LEU A 88 -16.86 -8.69 -3.14
CA LEU A 88 -15.55 -8.97 -2.58
C LEU A 88 -15.37 -8.13 -1.33
N ASP A 89 -14.98 -8.75 -0.22
CA ASP A 89 -14.52 -8.08 0.98
C ASP A 89 -13.09 -8.54 1.27
N ALA A 90 -12.21 -7.60 1.62
CA ALA A 90 -10.84 -7.90 1.99
C ALA A 90 -10.36 -7.03 3.14
N SER A 91 -9.49 -7.60 3.97
CA SER A 91 -8.85 -6.88 5.07
C SER A 91 -7.42 -7.38 5.29
N ALA A 92 -6.56 -6.50 5.78
CA ALA A 92 -5.21 -6.88 6.18
C ALA A 92 -4.81 -6.15 7.46
N ASP A 93 -4.05 -6.86 8.29
CA ASP A 93 -3.37 -6.35 9.48
C ASP A 93 -1.88 -6.64 9.31
N LEU A 94 -1.06 -5.60 9.12
CA LEU A 94 0.37 -5.73 8.88
C LEU A 94 1.19 -4.95 9.91
N TYR A 95 2.25 -5.57 10.41
CA TYR A 95 3.31 -4.92 11.17
C TYR A 95 4.55 -4.86 10.28
N MET A 96 5.03 -3.66 9.97
CA MET A 96 6.21 -3.43 9.13
C MET A 96 7.35 -2.92 9.98
N GLY A 97 8.37 -3.76 10.20
CA GLY A 97 9.63 -3.34 10.79
C GLY A 97 10.50 -2.67 9.72
N ILE A 98 11.01 -1.47 10.01
CA ILE A 98 11.81 -0.70 9.06
C ILE A 98 13.14 -0.27 9.72
N PRO A 99 14.16 -1.13 9.75
CA PRO A 99 15.52 -0.71 10.04
C PRO A 99 16.02 0.25 8.96
N GLN A 100 16.70 1.31 9.39
CA GLN A 100 17.27 2.32 8.51
C GLN A 100 18.64 2.76 9.02
N TYR A 101 19.56 3.04 8.10
CA TYR A 101 20.84 3.67 8.38
C TYR A 101 21.03 4.91 7.53
N VAL A 102 21.26 6.03 8.19
CA VAL A 102 21.52 7.35 7.58
C VAL A 102 23.02 7.61 7.59
N PHE A 103 23.59 7.84 6.41
CA PHE A 103 25.03 8.08 6.27
C PHE A 103 25.40 9.49 6.71
N ALA A 104 26.54 9.61 7.40
CA ALA A 104 27.08 10.91 7.81
C ALA A 104 27.77 11.65 6.64
N THR A 105 28.34 10.90 5.69
CA THR A 105 29.02 11.47 4.53
C THR A 105 28.01 11.82 3.44
N PRO A 106 27.97 13.07 2.96
CA PRO A 106 27.09 13.45 1.89
C PRO A 106 27.39 12.71 0.57
N VAL A 107 26.35 12.36 -0.17
CA VAL A 107 26.42 11.80 -1.52
C VAL A 107 25.75 12.78 -2.46
N LEU A 108 26.43 13.24 -3.51
CA LEU A 108 25.91 14.24 -4.46
C LEU A 108 25.37 15.51 -3.75
N GLY A 109 26.02 15.92 -2.67
CA GLY A 109 25.59 17.04 -1.83
C GLY A 109 24.35 16.77 -0.98
N GLY A 110 23.80 15.58 -1.00
CA GLY A 110 22.62 15.16 -0.25
C GLY A 110 22.95 14.13 0.82
N GLN A 111 22.03 13.94 1.74
CA GLN A 111 22.09 12.95 2.81
C GLN A 111 21.50 11.62 2.32
N ALA A 112 22.34 10.61 2.20
CA ALA A 112 21.93 9.26 1.79
C ALA A 112 21.43 8.43 2.98
N ALA A 113 20.47 7.56 2.74
CA ALA A 113 20.04 6.52 3.70
C ALA A 113 19.61 5.25 2.98
N ILE A 114 19.79 4.13 3.66
CA ILE A 114 19.28 2.81 3.25
C ILE A 114 18.30 2.30 4.31
N ALA A 115 17.26 1.63 3.86
CA ALA A 115 16.25 1.03 4.73
C ALA A 115 15.70 -0.25 4.09
N ALA A 116 14.97 -1.03 4.84
CA ALA A 116 14.15 -2.13 4.30
C ALA A 116 12.86 -2.25 5.10
N ALA A 117 11.72 -2.29 4.42
CA ALA A 117 10.46 -2.65 5.06
C ALA A 117 10.31 -4.17 5.07
N VAL A 118 10.00 -4.73 6.25
CA VAL A 118 9.83 -6.16 6.48
C VAL A 118 8.45 -6.39 7.10
N PRO A 119 7.43 -6.69 6.28
CA PRO A 119 6.07 -6.86 6.77
C PRO A 119 5.83 -8.28 7.32
N TYR A 120 5.08 -8.35 8.41
CA TYR A 120 4.50 -9.57 8.96
C TYR A 120 3.06 -9.28 9.34
N GLY A 121 2.13 -10.18 9.01
CA GLY A 121 0.75 -9.94 9.38
C GLY A 121 -0.23 -10.98 8.87
N ARG A 122 -1.47 -10.56 8.75
CA ARG A 122 -2.59 -11.37 8.29
C ARG A 122 -3.35 -10.67 7.19
N SER A 123 -3.64 -11.40 6.12
CA SER A 123 -4.55 -11.00 5.04
C SER A 123 -5.77 -11.93 5.05
N ARG A 124 -6.95 -11.37 4.77
CA ARG A 124 -8.22 -12.09 4.59
C ARG A 124 -8.91 -11.56 3.37
N ALA A 125 -9.56 -12.47 2.63
CA ALA A 125 -10.44 -12.11 1.53
C ALA A 125 -11.63 -13.07 1.48
N SER A 126 -12.81 -12.54 1.17
CA SER A 126 -14.03 -13.32 0.92
C SER A 126 -14.70 -12.86 -0.36
N VAL A 127 -15.25 -13.78 -1.11
CA VAL A 127 -16.03 -13.53 -2.33
C VAL A 127 -17.34 -14.27 -2.22
N ASP A 128 -18.44 -13.53 -2.36
CA ASP A 128 -19.79 -14.06 -2.51
C ASP A 128 -20.25 -13.82 -3.93
N ALA A 129 -20.76 -14.86 -4.62
CA ALA A 129 -21.22 -14.74 -5.98
C ALA A 129 -22.58 -15.43 -6.17
N THR A 130 -23.46 -14.76 -6.92
CA THR A 130 -24.74 -15.29 -7.36
C THR A 130 -24.85 -15.22 -8.87
N LEU A 131 -25.04 -16.37 -9.49
CA LEU A 131 -25.27 -16.54 -10.90
C LEU A 131 -26.78 -16.77 -11.15
N THR A 132 -27.41 -15.86 -11.88
CA THR A 132 -28.79 -16.01 -12.37
C THR A 132 -28.78 -16.18 -13.87
N GLY A 133 -29.48 -17.12 -14.39
CA GLY A 133 -29.55 -17.37 -15.83
C GLY A 133 -30.73 -18.19 -16.25
N SER A 134 -30.85 -18.40 -17.58
CA SER A 134 -31.89 -19.26 -18.16
C SER A 134 -31.30 -20.24 -19.16
N LEU A 135 -31.80 -21.45 -19.13
CA LEU A 135 -31.57 -22.48 -20.12
C LEU A 135 -32.94 -22.75 -20.80
N GLY A 136 -33.17 -22.08 -21.94
CA GLY A 136 -34.51 -22.09 -22.55
C GLY A 136 -35.54 -21.47 -21.61
N PRO A 137 -36.69 -22.12 -21.36
CA PRO A 137 -37.75 -21.59 -20.48
C PRO A 137 -37.46 -21.77 -18.97
N LEU A 138 -36.40 -22.47 -18.61
CA LEU A 138 -36.04 -22.76 -17.21
C LEU A 138 -35.04 -21.76 -16.69
N GLY A 139 -35.48 -20.90 -15.77
CA GLY A 139 -34.60 -20.03 -14.99
C GLY A 139 -33.87 -20.80 -13.88
N PHE A 140 -32.65 -20.37 -13.53
CA PHE A 140 -31.90 -20.88 -12.39
C PHE A 140 -31.16 -19.78 -11.66
N THR A 141 -30.95 -19.98 -10.38
CA THR A 141 -30.08 -19.15 -9.53
C THR A 141 -29.17 -20.07 -8.73
N VAL A 142 -27.87 -19.80 -8.79
CA VAL A 142 -26.84 -20.53 -8.03
C VAL A 142 -25.99 -19.52 -7.29
N SER A 143 -25.81 -19.71 -5.99
CA SER A 143 -24.97 -18.88 -5.14
C SER A 143 -23.84 -19.72 -4.55
N GLY A 144 -22.68 -19.09 -4.36
CA GLY A 144 -21.53 -19.68 -3.70
C GLY A 144 -20.69 -18.61 -3.01
N SER A 145 -19.98 -19.02 -1.97
CA SER A 145 -19.05 -18.17 -1.23
C SER A 145 -17.72 -18.87 -1.05
N ARG A 146 -16.66 -18.08 -1.00
CA ARG A 146 -15.31 -18.54 -0.67
C ARG A 146 -14.65 -17.52 0.25
N GLU A 147 -14.08 -18.01 1.34
CA GLU A 147 -13.26 -17.21 2.27
C GLU A 147 -11.87 -17.82 2.36
N ASP A 148 -10.85 -16.97 2.47
CA ASP A 148 -9.46 -17.38 2.67
C ASP A 148 -8.74 -16.39 3.58
N ALA A 149 -7.79 -16.91 4.36
CA ALA A 149 -6.95 -16.09 5.23
C ALA A 149 -5.55 -16.70 5.37
N ILE A 150 -4.54 -15.83 5.39
CA ILE A 150 -3.14 -16.23 5.55
C ILE A 150 -2.48 -15.36 6.60
N THR A 151 -1.59 -15.95 7.40
CA THR A 151 -0.71 -15.23 8.34
C THR A 151 0.74 -15.60 8.05
N GLY A 152 1.65 -14.63 8.06
CA GLY A 152 3.07 -14.87 7.80
C GLY A 152 3.82 -13.61 7.41
N TRP A 153 4.97 -13.81 6.79
CA TRP A 153 5.81 -12.73 6.26
C TRP A 153 5.31 -12.30 4.87
N GLY A 154 5.35 -10.99 4.62
CA GLY A 154 5.17 -10.42 3.29
C GLY A 154 6.50 -10.24 2.57
N ASP A 155 6.45 -9.55 1.44
CA ASP A 155 7.62 -9.26 0.62
C ASP A 155 8.50 -8.19 1.26
N ILE A 156 9.82 -8.37 1.20
CA ILE A 156 10.77 -7.38 1.70
C ILE A 156 10.92 -6.26 0.66
N ALA A 157 10.82 -5.01 1.12
CA ALA A 157 11.00 -3.84 0.27
C ALA A 157 12.25 -3.04 0.70
N PRO A 158 13.43 -3.25 0.05
CA PRO A 158 14.59 -2.40 0.26
C PRO A 158 14.34 -1.01 -0.30
N MET A 159 14.87 0.02 0.37
CA MET A 159 14.72 1.40 -0.03
C MET A 159 16.04 2.16 0.11
N PHE A 160 16.35 2.97 -0.89
CA PHE A 160 17.40 3.97 -0.87
C PHE A 160 16.78 5.36 -0.96
N THR A 161 17.27 6.31 -0.17
CA THR A 161 16.81 7.71 -0.24
C THR A 161 18.01 8.67 -0.26
N LEU A 162 17.83 9.80 -0.94
CA LEU A 162 18.79 10.89 -0.97
C LEU A 162 18.04 12.20 -0.73
N ARG A 163 18.43 12.95 0.30
CA ARG A 163 17.74 14.16 0.76
C ARG A 163 18.63 15.39 0.69
N TRP A 164 18.04 16.52 0.32
CA TRP A 164 18.68 17.83 0.30
C TRP A 164 17.84 18.83 1.10
N ASN A 165 18.50 19.66 1.90
CA ASN A 165 17.86 20.73 2.66
C ASN A 165 18.29 22.11 2.15
N GLN A 166 17.31 22.99 1.97
CA GLN A 166 17.48 24.40 1.61
C GLN A 166 16.64 25.27 2.55
N GLY A 167 17.00 25.29 3.82
CA GLY A 167 16.25 26.00 4.85
C GLY A 167 14.90 25.33 5.14
N VAL A 168 13.80 26.02 4.84
CA VAL A 168 12.44 25.47 5.02
C VAL A 168 12.02 24.51 3.89
N HIS A 169 12.79 24.46 2.81
CA HIS A 169 12.54 23.63 1.64
C HIS A 169 13.40 22.36 1.68
N ASN A 170 12.79 21.22 1.58
CA ASN A 170 13.44 19.92 1.62
C ASN A 170 13.03 19.10 0.40
N PHE A 171 14.00 18.44 -0.17
CA PHE A 171 13.80 17.59 -1.35
C PHE A 171 14.31 16.18 -1.06
N MET A 172 13.69 15.19 -1.65
CA MET A 172 14.14 13.80 -1.57
C MET A 172 13.93 13.12 -2.92
N THR A 173 14.88 12.28 -3.31
CA THR A 173 14.61 11.20 -4.27
C THR A 173 14.70 9.87 -3.55
N TYR A 174 13.99 8.88 -4.07
CA TYR A 174 14.04 7.53 -3.54
C TYR A 174 14.00 6.50 -4.67
N LEU A 175 14.55 5.35 -4.37
CA LEU A 175 14.45 4.12 -5.15
C LEU A 175 14.09 2.99 -4.17
N THR A 176 13.05 2.24 -4.48
CA THR A 176 12.63 1.07 -3.70
C THR A 176 12.22 -0.05 -4.65
N GLY A 177 11.95 -1.22 -4.11
CA GLY A 177 11.48 -2.35 -4.92
C GLY A 177 10.90 -3.44 -4.05
N ASN A 178 10.25 -4.39 -4.69
CA ASN A 178 9.69 -5.58 -4.07
C ASN A 178 10.57 -6.79 -4.35
N LEU A 179 10.95 -7.51 -3.30
CA LEU A 179 11.59 -8.83 -3.40
C LEU A 179 10.54 -9.88 -3.00
N THR A 180 10.24 -10.79 -3.91
CA THR A 180 9.26 -11.89 -3.70
C THR A 180 9.73 -12.88 -2.65
N THR A 181 9.75 -12.47 -1.39
CA THR A 181 10.15 -13.27 -0.22
C THR A 181 8.95 -13.68 0.65
N GLY A 182 7.80 -13.05 0.43
CA GLY A 182 6.59 -13.27 1.17
C GLY A 182 5.85 -14.54 0.77
N ARG A 183 4.84 -14.88 1.56
CA ARG A 183 3.98 -16.03 1.27
C ARG A 183 3.03 -15.68 0.13
N TYR A 184 3.22 -16.36 -1.00
CA TYR A 184 2.40 -16.25 -2.19
C TYR A 184 2.03 -17.63 -2.73
N ASP A 185 0.77 -17.78 -3.13
CA ASP A 185 0.24 -18.96 -3.83
C ASP A 185 -0.87 -18.46 -4.79
N PRO A 186 -0.72 -18.63 -6.10
CA PRO A 186 -1.68 -18.13 -7.10
C PRO A 186 -3.07 -18.78 -6.99
N SER A 187 -3.19 -19.92 -6.30
CA SER A 187 -4.49 -20.57 -6.07
C SER A 187 -5.27 -19.99 -4.90
N ARG A 188 -4.67 -19.13 -4.08
CA ARG A 188 -5.28 -18.53 -2.90
C ARG A 188 -6.00 -17.23 -3.21
N LEU A 189 -7.03 -16.94 -2.42
CA LEU A 189 -7.74 -15.67 -2.46
C LEU A 189 -6.97 -14.57 -1.67
N ALA A 190 -6.31 -14.96 -0.59
CA ALA A 190 -5.53 -14.09 0.28
C ALA A 190 -4.05 -14.46 0.21
N ASN A 191 -3.19 -13.47 -0.05
CA ASN A 191 -1.74 -13.58 -0.07
C ASN A 191 -1.11 -12.44 0.76
N LEU A 192 0.16 -12.60 1.13
CA LEU A 192 0.99 -11.58 1.80
C LEU A 192 2.13 -11.11 0.90
N GLY A 193 2.58 -11.94 -0.03
CA GLY A 193 3.43 -11.54 -1.16
C GLY A 193 2.57 -11.22 -2.38
N ILE A 194 3.10 -10.40 -3.29
CA ILE A 194 2.40 -10.03 -4.55
C ILE A 194 2.75 -10.95 -5.73
N GLY A 195 3.67 -11.89 -5.55
CA GLY A 195 4.01 -12.90 -6.56
C GLY A 195 5.00 -12.46 -7.62
N HIS A 196 5.34 -11.18 -7.71
CA HIS A 196 6.29 -10.62 -8.67
C HIS A 196 7.20 -9.57 -8.03
N ASN A 197 8.34 -9.33 -8.65
CA ASN A 197 9.20 -8.20 -8.28
C ASN A 197 8.63 -6.89 -8.82
N ALA A 198 9.00 -5.77 -8.20
CA ALA A 198 8.69 -4.43 -8.68
C ALA A 198 9.85 -3.49 -8.38
N ILE A 199 9.95 -2.42 -9.16
CA ILE A 199 10.84 -1.29 -8.91
C ILE A 199 10.00 -0.03 -8.91
N ASP A 200 10.21 0.81 -7.89
CA ASP A 200 9.53 2.09 -7.75
C ASP A 200 10.56 3.19 -7.49
N ALA A 201 10.38 4.29 -8.16
CA ALA A 201 11.23 5.46 -8.02
C ALA A 201 10.42 6.74 -8.05
N GLY A 202 10.88 7.72 -7.29
CA GLY A 202 10.17 8.98 -7.21
C GLY A 202 10.93 10.09 -6.50
N GLY A 203 10.20 11.17 -6.28
CA GLY A 203 10.69 12.34 -5.58
C GLY A 203 9.68 12.88 -4.58
N ALA A 204 10.19 13.54 -3.56
CA ALA A 204 9.36 14.21 -2.58
C ALA A 204 9.85 15.63 -2.32
N TYR A 205 8.91 16.47 -1.96
CA TYR A 205 9.12 17.81 -1.48
C TYR A 205 8.46 17.98 -0.12
N THR A 206 9.17 18.62 0.82
CA THR A 206 8.58 19.04 2.09
C THR A 206 8.93 20.51 2.35
N TYR A 207 7.90 21.33 2.50
CA TYR A 207 7.99 22.62 3.15
C TYR A 207 7.82 22.42 4.66
N PHE A 208 8.79 22.88 5.45
CA PHE A 208 8.68 22.84 6.90
C PHE A 208 9.27 24.12 7.52
N ASP A 209 8.41 24.94 8.08
CA ASP A 209 8.77 26.15 8.83
C ASP A 209 8.60 25.89 10.33
N PRO A 210 9.67 25.59 11.07
CA PRO A 210 9.59 25.27 12.49
C PRO A 210 9.23 26.49 13.37
N GLN A 211 9.36 27.73 12.85
CA GLN A 211 8.97 28.93 13.58
C GLN A 211 7.47 29.15 13.54
N LYS A 212 6.83 28.93 12.40
CA LYS A 212 5.39 29.01 12.22
C LYS A 212 4.67 27.71 12.52
N GLY A 213 5.41 26.60 12.53
CA GLY A 213 4.85 25.25 12.70
C GLY A 213 4.09 24.76 11.48
N HIS A 214 4.27 25.36 10.30
CA HIS A 214 3.61 24.94 9.07
C HIS A 214 4.43 23.85 8.37
N GLU A 215 3.73 22.82 7.95
CA GLU A 215 4.34 21.71 7.18
C GLU A 215 3.43 21.33 6.01
N PHE A 216 4.04 21.08 4.85
CA PHE A 216 3.40 20.47 3.69
C PHE A 216 4.39 19.52 3.01
N SER A 217 3.98 18.30 2.77
CA SER A 217 4.76 17.29 2.04
C SER A 217 3.97 16.72 0.88
N ALA A 218 4.68 16.40 -0.20
CA ALA A 218 4.14 15.64 -1.32
C ALA A 218 5.23 14.70 -1.86
N THR A 219 4.86 13.46 -2.16
CA THR A 219 5.73 12.44 -2.74
C THR A 219 5.05 11.87 -3.97
N LEU A 220 5.71 11.96 -5.11
CA LEU A 220 5.25 11.40 -6.38
C LEU A 220 6.21 10.29 -6.80
N GLY A 221 5.67 9.14 -7.16
CA GLY A 221 6.45 8.01 -7.65
C GLY A 221 5.75 7.20 -8.72
N PHE A 222 6.55 6.33 -9.33
CA PHE A 222 6.12 5.44 -10.41
C PHE A 222 6.67 4.04 -10.17
N THR A 223 5.79 3.06 -10.25
CA THR A 223 6.12 1.64 -10.09
C THR A 223 6.15 0.96 -11.46
N TYR A 224 7.22 0.24 -11.74
CA TYR A 224 7.30 -0.74 -12.81
C TYR A 224 7.20 -2.15 -12.21
N ASN A 225 6.21 -2.91 -12.64
CA ASN A 225 5.95 -4.27 -12.20
C ASN A 225 6.59 -5.26 -13.18
N PHE A 226 7.33 -6.25 -12.67
CA PHE A 226 7.81 -7.36 -13.48
C PHE A 226 6.71 -8.41 -13.62
N GLU A 227 6.86 -9.29 -14.60
CA GLU A 227 5.90 -10.37 -14.82
C GLU A 227 5.88 -11.35 -13.63
N ASN A 228 4.67 -11.72 -13.21
CA ASN A 228 4.45 -12.85 -12.32
C ASN A 228 4.52 -14.15 -13.12
N VAL A 229 5.62 -14.87 -12.96
CA VAL A 229 5.88 -16.12 -13.68
C VAL A 229 4.94 -17.28 -13.32
N HIS A 230 4.17 -17.15 -12.23
CA HIS A 230 3.19 -18.16 -11.81
C HIS A 230 1.87 -18.03 -12.55
N THR A 231 1.59 -16.85 -13.07
CA THR A 231 0.30 -16.49 -13.67
C THR A 231 0.45 -15.98 -15.10
N ASP A 232 1.69 -15.77 -15.58
CA ASP A 232 2.03 -15.14 -16.86
C ASP A 232 1.34 -13.76 -17.01
N TYR A 233 1.22 -13.01 -15.89
CA TYR A 233 0.56 -11.73 -15.79
C TYR A 233 1.55 -10.63 -15.41
N GLN A 234 1.46 -9.49 -16.07
CA GLN A 234 2.26 -8.33 -15.73
C GLN A 234 1.36 -7.12 -15.54
N ASN A 235 1.37 -6.55 -14.33
CA ASN A 235 0.68 -5.30 -14.01
C ASN A 235 1.27 -4.14 -14.82
N GLY A 236 0.43 -3.20 -15.18
CA GLY A 236 0.86 -1.97 -15.83
C GLY A 236 1.76 -1.10 -14.96
N ILE A 237 2.17 0.04 -15.51
CA ILE A 237 2.92 1.07 -14.77
C ILE A 237 1.93 1.82 -13.88
N ASP A 238 2.28 1.97 -12.60
CA ASP A 238 1.50 2.69 -11.62
C ASP A 238 2.12 4.04 -11.29
N MET A 239 1.28 5.02 -11.02
CA MET A 239 1.63 6.31 -10.45
C MET A 239 0.98 6.43 -9.09
N HIS A 240 1.73 6.92 -8.12
CA HIS A 240 1.18 7.27 -6.82
C HIS A 240 1.64 8.65 -6.36
N LEU A 241 0.76 9.36 -5.68
CA LEU A 241 1.01 10.63 -5.03
C LEU A 241 0.52 10.53 -3.60
N ASP A 242 1.43 10.62 -2.63
CA ASP A 242 1.12 10.75 -1.21
C ASP A 242 1.37 12.20 -0.78
N TRP A 243 0.51 12.78 0.04
CA TRP A 243 0.67 14.13 0.56
C TRP A 243 0.25 14.26 2.01
N GLY A 244 0.78 15.26 2.68
CA GLY A 244 0.39 15.65 4.02
C GLY A 244 0.51 17.17 4.22
N ALA A 245 -0.39 17.71 5.03
CA ALA A 245 -0.35 19.09 5.45
C ALA A 245 -0.62 19.17 6.95
N SER A 246 0.28 19.77 7.71
CA SER A 246 0.25 19.75 9.16
C SER A 246 0.52 21.11 9.78
N GLN A 247 -0.08 21.33 10.94
CA GLN A 247 0.24 22.40 11.85
C GLN A 247 0.88 21.81 13.11
N PHE A 248 2.09 22.24 13.42
CA PHE A 248 2.72 21.99 14.71
C PHE A 248 2.14 22.95 15.76
N LEU A 249 1.39 22.41 16.71
CA LEU A 249 0.81 23.15 17.82
C LEU A 249 1.85 23.40 18.93
N SER A 250 2.88 22.63 18.96
CA SER A 250 4.07 22.77 19.80
C SER A 250 5.29 22.20 19.05
N LYS A 251 6.48 22.25 19.67
CA LYS A 251 7.67 21.61 19.09
C LYS A 251 7.52 20.09 18.93
N GLN A 252 6.58 19.46 19.62
CA GLN A 252 6.36 18.03 19.62
C GLN A 252 5.07 17.61 18.91
N LEU A 253 3.98 18.37 19.11
CA LEU A 253 2.64 17.97 18.69
C LEU A 253 2.30 18.55 17.32
N GLN A 254 2.01 17.69 16.35
CA GLN A 254 1.45 18.07 15.05
C GLN A 254 0.04 17.48 14.87
N VAL A 255 -0.81 18.22 14.19
CA VAL A 255 -2.12 17.78 13.70
C VAL A 255 -2.27 18.20 12.25
N GLY A 256 -3.00 17.44 11.45
CA GLY A 256 -3.14 17.77 10.04
C GLY A 256 -4.01 16.82 9.26
N LEU A 257 -3.90 16.94 7.94
CA LEU A 257 -4.56 16.10 6.97
C LEU A 257 -3.50 15.37 6.15
N VAL A 258 -3.84 14.18 5.69
CA VAL A 258 -3.08 13.36 4.76
C VAL A 258 -3.97 12.89 3.64
N GLY A 259 -3.39 12.60 2.49
CA GLY A 259 -4.13 12.01 1.38
C GLY A 259 -3.20 11.32 0.41
N TYR A 260 -3.80 10.59 -0.51
CA TYR A 260 -3.11 9.94 -1.61
C TYR A 260 -3.98 9.85 -2.86
N LEU A 261 -3.30 9.67 -3.97
CA LEU A 261 -3.86 9.28 -5.25
C LEU A 261 -3.01 8.13 -5.81
N TYR A 262 -3.65 7.06 -6.17
CA TYR A 262 -3.07 5.95 -6.93
C TYR A 262 -3.77 5.84 -8.28
N ASN A 263 -3.01 5.66 -9.35
CA ASN A 263 -3.54 5.55 -10.70
C ASN A 263 -2.63 4.69 -11.58
N GLN A 264 -3.16 3.63 -12.11
CA GLN A 264 -2.47 2.81 -13.10
C GLN A 264 -2.48 3.52 -14.46
N LEU A 265 -1.30 3.72 -15.06
CA LEU A 265 -1.12 4.52 -16.28
C LEU A 265 -1.20 3.68 -17.55
N SER A 266 -0.64 2.48 -17.53
CA SER A 266 -0.66 1.56 -18.68
C SER A 266 -1.53 0.34 -18.40
N CYS A 267 -1.97 -0.31 -19.47
CA CYS A 267 -2.72 -1.56 -19.36
C CYS A 267 -1.82 -2.68 -18.84
N ASP A 268 -2.43 -3.68 -18.22
CA ASP A 268 -1.81 -4.95 -17.92
C ASP A 268 -1.46 -5.71 -19.19
N SER A 269 -0.64 -6.73 -19.07
CA SER A 269 -0.15 -7.53 -20.20
C SER A 269 0.20 -8.96 -19.76
N GLY A 270 0.62 -9.77 -20.73
CA GLY A 270 0.94 -11.17 -20.51
C GLY A 270 -0.18 -12.13 -20.95
N SER A 271 0.12 -13.41 -21.07
CA SER A 271 -0.88 -14.42 -21.48
C SER A 271 -1.91 -14.72 -20.38
N GLY A 272 -1.61 -14.32 -19.15
CA GLY A 272 -2.49 -14.36 -17.99
C GLY A 272 -3.55 -13.24 -17.97
N ASP A 273 -3.32 -12.14 -18.72
CA ASP A 273 -4.32 -11.08 -18.85
C ASP A 273 -5.49 -11.55 -19.73
N ARG A 274 -6.62 -11.80 -19.10
CA ARG A 274 -7.87 -12.27 -19.73
C ARG A 274 -8.97 -11.24 -19.72
N VAL A 275 -8.75 -10.12 -19.03
CA VAL A 275 -9.77 -9.06 -18.83
C VAL A 275 -9.51 -7.88 -19.75
N GLY A 276 -8.28 -7.77 -20.27
CA GLY A 276 -7.86 -6.66 -21.11
C GLY A 276 -7.49 -5.43 -20.28
N CYS A 277 -7.53 -4.25 -20.91
CA CYS A 277 -7.09 -3.00 -20.29
C CYS A 277 -8.04 -2.56 -19.15
N PHE A 278 -7.67 -2.90 -17.93
CA PHE A 278 -8.47 -2.70 -16.72
C PHE A 278 -7.67 -1.90 -15.69
N LYS A 279 -7.48 -0.60 -15.98
CA LYS A 279 -6.66 0.28 -15.14
C LYS A 279 -7.34 0.61 -13.82
N SER A 280 -6.61 0.46 -12.74
CA SER A 280 -7.09 0.76 -11.39
C SER A 280 -6.75 2.18 -10.96
N ARG A 281 -7.62 2.80 -10.17
CA ARG A 281 -7.36 4.05 -9.46
C ARG A 281 -8.09 4.10 -8.14
N VAL A 282 -7.55 4.89 -7.20
CA VAL A 282 -8.22 5.24 -5.94
C VAL A 282 -7.61 6.52 -5.37
N ALA A 283 -8.40 7.28 -4.66
CA ALA A 283 -7.97 8.39 -3.84
C ALA A 283 -8.33 8.14 -2.38
N GLY A 284 -7.55 8.68 -1.45
CA GLY A 284 -7.83 8.62 -0.03
C GLY A 284 -7.50 9.94 0.66
N ILE A 285 -8.26 10.29 1.69
CA ILE A 285 -8.03 11.46 2.52
C ILE A 285 -8.40 11.16 3.97
N GLY A 286 -7.72 11.81 4.91
CA GLY A 286 -8.08 11.70 6.30
C GLY A 286 -7.21 12.50 7.26
N PRO A 287 -7.49 12.44 8.56
CA PRO A 287 -6.74 13.15 9.58
C PRO A 287 -5.43 12.45 9.95
N GLN A 288 -4.51 13.24 10.51
CA GLN A 288 -3.32 12.74 11.19
C GLN A 288 -3.04 13.49 12.48
N ILE A 289 -2.39 12.81 13.40
CA ILE A 289 -1.80 13.37 14.61
C ILE A 289 -0.43 12.74 14.84
N GLY A 290 0.57 13.55 15.13
CA GLY A 290 1.92 13.09 15.39
C GLY A 290 2.51 13.74 16.64
N TYR A 291 3.38 13.00 17.32
CA TYR A 291 4.06 13.50 18.50
C TYR A 291 5.53 13.07 18.52
N ILE A 292 6.43 14.06 18.67
CA ILE A 292 7.87 13.82 18.81
C ILE A 292 8.17 13.64 20.30
N ILE A 293 8.70 12.48 20.66
CA ILE A 293 8.98 12.07 22.03
C ILE A 293 10.47 12.31 22.32
N PRO A 294 10.85 13.24 23.19
CA PRO A 294 12.24 13.37 23.62
C PRO A 294 12.59 12.18 24.55
N ILE A 295 13.39 11.24 24.06
CA ILE A 295 13.79 10.04 24.84
C ILE A 295 15.04 10.35 25.65
N SER A 296 16.07 10.90 25.00
CA SER A 296 17.34 11.28 25.64
C SER A 296 17.99 12.44 24.87
N ASN A 297 19.22 12.81 25.25
CA ASN A 297 19.98 13.78 24.49
C ASN A 297 20.43 13.27 23.10
N ASP A 298 20.51 11.95 22.95
CA ASP A 298 21.01 11.30 21.72
C ASP A 298 19.91 10.67 20.87
N TYR A 299 18.73 10.45 21.43
CA TYR A 299 17.62 9.76 20.75
C TYR A 299 16.27 10.45 20.95
N GLN A 300 15.51 10.47 19.89
CA GLN A 300 14.11 10.91 19.89
C GLN A 300 13.20 9.81 19.34
N GLY A 301 11.97 9.78 19.83
CA GLY A 301 10.90 8.96 19.31
C GLY A 301 9.94 9.80 18.46
N TYR A 302 9.20 9.14 17.60
CA TYR A 302 8.08 9.72 16.89
C TYR A 302 6.94 8.74 16.87
N ILE A 303 5.75 9.17 17.27
CA ILE A 303 4.50 8.44 17.11
C ILE A 303 3.59 9.22 16.20
N ASN A 304 2.98 8.53 15.22
CA ASN A 304 2.02 9.15 14.30
C ASN A 304 0.85 8.19 14.07
N LEU A 305 -0.34 8.72 14.19
CA LEU A 305 -1.57 8.05 13.79
C LEU A 305 -2.17 8.81 12.62
N LYS A 306 -2.43 8.11 11.53
CA LYS A 306 -3.14 8.64 10.36
C LYS A 306 -4.16 7.63 9.87
N GLY A 307 -5.28 8.12 9.37
CA GLY A 307 -6.33 7.28 8.81
C GLY A 307 -6.83 7.88 7.51
N TYR A 308 -7.32 7.04 6.62
CA TYR A 308 -7.83 7.44 5.33
C TYR A 308 -9.19 6.81 5.06
N LYS A 309 -10.10 7.61 4.50
CA LYS A 309 -11.28 7.11 3.81
C LYS A 309 -10.99 7.16 2.31
N GLU A 310 -11.17 6.03 1.65
CA GLU A 310 -11.01 5.92 0.21
C GLU A 310 -12.26 6.36 -0.54
N PHE A 311 -12.07 6.86 -1.75
CA PHE A 311 -13.11 7.32 -2.66
C PHE A 311 -12.59 7.35 -4.10
N ALA A 312 -13.49 7.57 -5.06
CA ALA A 312 -13.17 7.61 -6.50
C ALA A 312 -12.44 6.36 -7.00
N ALA A 313 -12.76 5.21 -6.41
CA ALA A 313 -12.19 3.94 -6.84
C ALA A 313 -12.77 3.53 -8.20
N GLU A 314 -11.89 3.11 -9.09
CA GLU A 314 -12.22 2.44 -10.34
C GLU A 314 -11.42 1.15 -10.43
N ASN A 315 -12.09 0.06 -10.81
CA ASN A 315 -11.49 -1.24 -11.06
C ASN A 315 -10.66 -1.81 -9.90
N ARG A 316 -10.95 -1.38 -8.67
CA ARG A 316 -10.36 -1.91 -7.44
C ARG A 316 -11.32 -1.75 -6.26
N PRO A 317 -11.15 -2.54 -5.19
CA PRO A 317 -11.86 -2.32 -3.95
C PRO A 317 -11.50 -0.97 -3.33
N ASP A 318 -12.44 -0.37 -2.60
CA ASP A 318 -12.23 0.80 -1.76
C ASP A 318 -12.80 0.62 -0.35
N GLY A 319 -12.32 1.43 0.57
CA GLY A 319 -12.73 1.34 1.95
C GLY A 319 -12.10 2.38 2.86
N TRP A 320 -11.36 1.91 3.85
CA TRP A 320 -10.61 2.75 4.78
C TRP A 320 -9.35 2.04 5.26
N ASN A 321 -8.38 2.81 5.68
CA ASN A 321 -7.17 2.28 6.29
C ASN A 321 -6.64 3.19 7.39
N VAL A 322 -5.84 2.60 8.30
CA VAL A 322 -5.22 3.27 9.44
C VAL A 322 -3.76 2.85 9.55
N TRP A 323 -2.91 3.81 9.88
CA TRP A 323 -1.49 3.66 10.06
C TRP A 323 -1.09 4.18 11.44
N LEU A 324 -0.48 3.33 12.25
CA LEU A 324 0.15 3.73 13.50
C LEU A 324 1.65 3.51 13.38
N THR A 325 2.42 4.59 13.36
CA THR A 325 3.87 4.56 13.28
C THR A 325 4.48 4.85 14.64
N PHE A 326 5.45 4.06 15.04
CA PHE A 326 6.37 4.35 16.12
C PHE A 326 7.79 4.26 15.59
N ALA A 327 8.59 5.32 15.75
CA ALA A 327 9.97 5.35 15.29
C ALA A 327 10.91 5.85 16.38
N ILE A 328 12.15 5.35 16.36
CA ILE A 328 13.27 5.83 17.18
C ILE A 328 14.41 6.19 16.23
N ALA A 329 14.95 7.39 16.38
CA ALA A 329 16.04 7.90 15.57
C ALA A 329 17.01 8.74 16.43
N PRO A 330 18.26 8.96 15.99
CA PRO A 330 19.15 9.91 16.63
C PRO A 330 18.52 11.31 16.72
N ALA A 331 18.66 11.95 17.87
CA ALA A 331 18.15 13.30 18.11
C ALA A 331 19.07 14.36 17.49
N GLU A 332 18.49 15.49 17.14
CA GLU A 332 19.26 16.66 16.74
C GLU A 332 20.16 17.12 17.90
N LYS A 333 21.46 17.18 17.66
CA LYS A 333 22.42 17.66 18.68
C LYS A 333 22.14 19.13 18.96
N ARG A 334 21.76 19.45 20.20
CA ARG A 334 21.63 20.83 20.63
C ARG A 334 23.02 21.51 20.56
N PRO A 335 23.12 22.72 20.03
CA PRO A 335 24.33 23.49 20.16
C PRO A 335 24.76 23.56 21.63
N PRO A 336 26.05 23.48 21.97
CA PRO A 336 26.50 23.68 23.33
C PRO A 336 25.90 24.99 23.87
N ALA A 337 25.33 24.96 25.07
CA ALA A 337 24.82 26.15 25.69
C ALA A 337 25.97 27.19 25.74
N ALA A 338 25.75 28.35 25.15
CA ALA A 338 26.76 29.41 25.17
C ALA A 338 27.24 29.61 26.61
N ALA A 339 28.54 29.44 26.84
CA ALA A 339 29.13 29.61 28.16
C ALA A 339 28.70 30.99 28.70
N ARG A 340 27.97 31.00 29.81
CA ARG A 340 27.65 32.25 30.47
C ARG A 340 28.97 32.98 30.78
N PRO A 341 29.14 34.24 30.35
CA PRO A 341 30.33 34.97 30.73
C PRO A 341 30.44 34.99 32.26
N MET A 342 31.53 34.48 32.79
CA MET A 342 31.81 34.63 34.24
C MET A 342 31.94 36.12 34.52
N ILE A 343 30.98 36.66 35.24
CA ILE A 343 31.11 38.01 35.79
C ILE A 343 32.15 37.92 36.90
N THR A 344 33.41 38.24 36.59
CA THR A 344 34.42 38.51 37.61
C THR A 344 34.07 39.83 38.28
N LYS A 345 33.79 39.77 39.58
CA LYS A 345 33.64 40.95 40.45
C LYS A 345 35.03 41.48 40.77
#